data_4101e6e062e463d9a460f9a8329e3a20
#
_entry.id   4101e6e062e463d9a460f9a8329e3a20
#
_cell.length_a   1.000
_cell.length_b   1.000
_cell.length_c   1.000
_cell.angle_alpha   90.00
_cell.angle_beta   90.00
_cell.angle_gamma   90.00
#
_symmetry.space_group_name_H-M   'P 1'
#
loop_
_entity.id
_entity.type
_entity.pdbx_description
1 polymer ?
#
loop_
_entity_poly.entity_id
_entity_poly.type
_entity_poly.pdbx_seq_one_letter_code
_entity_poly.pdbx_strand_id
1 'polypeptide(L)'
;MEWNDRLAAARKAAGLSQEQLGELLGVTRQAVSKWESGQATPDVLTVARLCEALHISADYLLLGKNEASSGPEAYTPPDTCLCCGREVLGSICPACGYPKPQQPPRGPKYAILVSNLSWSGSQLAEEDLVRYCGFSKADAAAFVQQMQEDNYGTRLLLRRGLTDTAAQWIASHIRRQLFSIRIVEDCGESEDTLRTKASAMELPVSAPKSGIGFWGVVGAVIVALLILSFF
;
A
#
# COMPACT_ATOMS: atom_id res chain seq x y z
N MET A 1 -23.85 17.55 26.07
CA MET A 1 -24.84 17.59 25.00
C MET A 1 -25.18 16.15 24.65
N GLU A 2 -26.40 15.74 24.87
CA GLU A 2 -26.85 14.37 24.65
C GLU A 2 -27.01 14.11 23.13
N TRP A 3 -27.13 12.84 22.72
CA TRP A 3 -27.23 12.46 21.31
C TRP A 3 -28.48 13.08 20.64
N ASN A 4 -29.59 13.15 21.35
CA ASN A 4 -30.87 13.74 20.91
C ASN A 4 -30.74 15.25 20.62
N ASP A 5 -29.98 15.98 21.47
CA ASP A 5 -29.69 17.40 21.24
C ASP A 5 -28.85 17.60 19.99
N ARG A 6 -27.86 16.70 19.76
CA ARG A 6 -27.03 16.73 18.55
C ARG A 6 -27.83 16.44 17.29
N LEU A 7 -28.78 15.49 17.35
CA LEU A 7 -29.69 15.21 16.26
C LEU A 7 -30.51 16.45 15.91
N ALA A 8 -31.12 17.09 16.90
CA ALA A 8 -31.93 18.31 16.69
C ALA A 8 -31.10 19.46 16.14
N ALA A 9 -29.87 19.62 16.61
CA ALA A 9 -28.91 20.62 16.11
C ALA A 9 -28.53 20.35 14.65
N ALA A 10 -28.19 19.13 14.31
CA ALA A 10 -27.82 18.74 12.95
C ALA A 10 -28.98 18.93 11.95
N ARG A 11 -30.20 18.52 12.31
CA ARG A 11 -31.37 18.76 11.47
C ARG A 11 -31.61 20.25 11.22
N LYS A 12 -31.52 21.08 12.29
CA LYS A 12 -31.68 22.54 12.15
C LYS A 12 -30.60 23.14 11.27
N ALA A 13 -29.34 22.68 11.42
CA ALA A 13 -28.23 23.12 10.59
C ALA A 13 -28.42 22.76 9.11
N ALA A 14 -29.06 21.61 8.82
CA ALA A 14 -29.48 21.22 7.48
C ALA A 14 -30.70 21.96 6.95
N GLY A 15 -31.31 22.85 7.76
CA GLY A 15 -32.49 23.62 7.37
C GLY A 15 -33.77 22.81 7.28
N LEU A 16 -33.80 21.59 7.83
CA LEU A 16 -34.95 20.68 7.70
C LEU A 16 -35.94 20.82 8.87
N SER A 17 -37.23 20.71 8.59
CA SER A 17 -38.25 20.49 9.62
C SER A 17 -38.26 19.03 10.08
N GLN A 18 -38.88 18.72 11.23
CA GLN A 18 -39.06 17.33 11.68
C GLN A 18 -39.88 16.49 10.68
N GLU A 19 -40.79 17.11 9.98
CA GLU A 19 -41.62 16.47 8.96
C GLU A 19 -40.80 16.13 7.72
N GLN A 20 -40.00 17.07 7.21
CA GLN A 20 -39.12 16.86 6.07
C GLN A 20 -38.05 15.78 6.35
N LEU A 21 -37.47 15.78 7.56
CA LEU A 21 -36.53 14.73 7.96
C LEU A 21 -37.26 13.36 8.03
N GLY A 22 -38.50 13.34 8.55
CA GLY A 22 -39.29 12.12 8.56
C GLY A 22 -39.57 11.57 7.15
N GLU A 23 -39.95 12.43 6.22
CA GLU A 23 -40.16 12.06 4.81
C GLU A 23 -38.89 11.47 4.17
N LEU A 24 -37.73 12.12 4.37
CA LEU A 24 -36.44 11.64 3.85
C LEU A 24 -36.07 10.24 4.38
N LEU A 25 -36.42 9.95 5.62
CA LEU A 25 -36.13 8.70 6.27
C LEU A 25 -37.21 7.63 6.09
N GLY A 26 -38.39 8.00 5.56
CA GLY A 26 -39.53 7.10 5.46
C GLY A 26 -40.17 6.81 6.83
N VAL A 27 -40.12 7.76 7.78
CA VAL A 27 -40.70 7.65 9.12
C VAL A 27 -41.65 8.82 9.41
N THR A 28 -42.45 8.70 10.47
CA THR A 28 -43.38 9.75 10.84
C THR A 28 -42.66 10.92 11.54
N ARG A 29 -43.23 12.16 11.40
CA ARG A 29 -42.77 13.31 12.18
C ARG A 29 -42.76 13.04 13.69
N GLN A 30 -43.70 12.25 14.19
CA GLN A 30 -43.78 11.88 15.60
C GLN A 30 -42.58 11.03 16.05
N ALA A 31 -42.06 10.15 15.18
CA ALA A 31 -40.84 9.38 15.46
C ALA A 31 -39.65 10.31 15.64
N VAL A 32 -39.44 11.25 14.70
CA VAL A 32 -38.35 12.24 14.79
C VAL A 32 -38.48 13.08 16.06
N SER A 33 -39.70 13.55 16.39
CA SER A 33 -39.94 14.32 17.61
C SER A 33 -39.64 13.53 18.89
N LYS A 34 -39.95 12.23 18.95
CA LYS A 34 -39.62 11.37 20.09
C LYS A 34 -38.11 11.15 20.21
N TRP A 35 -37.41 11.04 19.10
CA TRP A 35 -35.95 10.91 19.11
C TRP A 35 -35.28 12.19 19.61
N GLU A 36 -35.68 13.36 19.13
CA GLU A 36 -35.13 14.65 19.56
C GLU A 36 -35.48 15.01 21.02
N SER A 37 -36.59 14.47 21.55
CA SER A 37 -36.96 14.62 22.96
C SER A 37 -36.33 13.53 23.89
N GLY A 38 -35.60 12.57 23.33
CA GLY A 38 -35.01 11.47 24.10
C GLY A 38 -36.03 10.41 24.59
N GLN A 39 -37.27 10.48 24.12
CA GLN A 39 -38.34 9.52 24.50
C GLN A 39 -38.22 8.16 23.79
N ALA A 40 -37.47 8.13 22.67
CA ALA A 40 -37.21 6.91 21.92
C ALA A 40 -35.84 7.03 21.24
N THR A 41 -35.27 5.89 20.90
CA THR A 41 -34.02 5.79 20.14
C THR A 41 -34.30 5.15 18.77
N PRO A 42 -33.73 5.69 17.67
CA PRO A 42 -33.79 5.02 16.39
C PRO A 42 -32.97 3.74 16.40
N ASP A 43 -33.34 2.78 15.54
CA ASP A 43 -32.54 1.58 15.31
C ASP A 43 -31.25 1.92 14.50
N VAL A 44 -30.30 0.97 14.45
CA VAL A 44 -29.00 1.16 13.84
C VAL A 44 -29.08 1.53 12.36
N LEU A 45 -30.03 0.97 11.60
CA LEU A 45 -30.22 1.28 10.19
C LEU A 45 -30.75 2.70 10.02
N THR A 46 -31.66 3.11 10.90
CA THR A 46 -32.18 4.47 10.92
C THR A 46 -31.08 5.48 11.31
N VAL A 47 -30.20 5.14 12.24
CA VAL A 47 -29.02 5.97 12.57
C VAL A 47 -28.13 6.15 11.34
N ALA A 48 -27.85 5.09 10.59
CA ALA A 48 -27.05 5.19 9.36
C ALA A 48 -27.71 6.15 8.34
N ARG A 49 -29.02 6.02 8.10
CA ARG A 49 -29.77 6.92 7.20
C ARG A 49 -29.81 8.37 7.71
N LEU A 50 -29.91 8.58 9.02
CA LEU A 50 -29.81 9.90 9.63
C LEU A 50 -28.45 10.55 9.35
N CYS A 51 -27.36 9.79 9.49
CA CYS A 51 -26.02 10.28 9.22
C CYS A 51 -25.83 10.67 7.74
N GLU A 52 -26.37 9.86 6.83
CA GLU A 52 -26.36 10.16 5.39
C GLU A 52 -27.19 11.39 5.05
N ALA A 53 -28.45 11.46 5.54
CA ALA A 53 -29.39 12.55 5.24
C ALA A 53 -28.94 13.91 5.81
N LEU A 54 -28.24 13.90 6.95
CA LEU A 54 -27.77 15.10 7.62
C LEU A 54 -26.30 15.41 7.37
N HIS A 55 -25.59 14.57 6.59
CA HIS A 55 -24.15 14.68 6.31
C HIS A 55 -23.29 14.77 7.57
N ILE A 56 -23.57 13.96 8.59
CA ILE A 56 -22.86 13.90 9.85
C ILE A 56 -22.30 12.49 10.09
N SER A 57 -21.24 12.37 10.90
CA SER A 57 -20.74 11.06 11.29
C SER A 57 -21.57 10.44 12.43
N ALA A 58 -21.61 9.11 12.50
CA ALA A 58 -22.23 8.39 13.61
C ALA A 58 -21.48 8.69 14.93
N ASP A 59 -20.17 8.89 14.90
CA ASP A 59 -19.37 9.28 16.05
C ASP A 59 -19.73 10.66 16.58
N TYR A 60 -20.02 11.61 15.70
CA TYR A 60 -20.59 12.90 16.12
C TYR A 60 -21.96 12.73 16.74
N LEU A 61 -22.85 12.01 16.08
CA LEU A 61 -24.22 11.86 16.56
C LEU A 61 -24.28 11.12 17.91
N LEU A 62 -23.60 9.99 18.02
CA LEU A 62 -23.70 9.09 19.18
C LEU A 62 -22.74 9.48 20.32
N LEU A 63 -21.50 9.84 20.01
CA LEU A 63 -20.44 10.07 20.99
C LEU A 63 -20.12 11.54 21.23
N GLY A 64 -20.63 12.45 20.39
CA GLY A 64 -20.35 13.88 20.46
C GLY A 64 -18.91 14.24 20.11
N LYS A 65 -18.20 13.31 19.46
CA LYS A 65 -16.89 13.62 18.92
C LYS A 65 -17.10 14.59 17.76
N ASN A 66 -16.77 15.85 17.95
CA ASN A 66 -16.64 16.81 16.89
C ASN A 66 -15.46 16.37 16.02
N GLU A 67 -15.69 15.46 15.11
CA GLU A 67 -14.99 15.55 13.87
C GLU A 67 -15.61 16.77 13.16
N ALA A 68 -15.05 17.95 13.47
CA ALA A 68 -15.18 19.08 12.60
C ALA A 68 -14.87 18.54 11.22
N SER A 69 -15.94 18.28 10.45
CA SER A 69 -15.91 18.03 9.01
C SER A 69 -14.52 17.66 8.48
N SER A 70 -13.98 16.54 8.92
CA SER A 70 -13.08 15.81 8.08
C SER A 70 -13.99 15.03 7.10
N GLY A 71 -14.57 15.72 6.15
CA GLY A 71 -14.58 15.15 4.83
C GLY A 71 -13.15 14.63 4.64
N PRO A 72 -12.92 13.44 4.05
CA PRO A 72 -11.63 12.77 4.11
C PRO A 72 -10.57 13.83 3.92
N GLU A 73 -9.79 14.10 4.99
CA GLU A 73 -8.75 15.13 4.97
C GLU A 73 -8.01 14.88 3.68
N ALA A 74 -8.07 15.84 2.73
CA ALA A 74 -7.64 15.56 1.38
C ALA A 74 -6.23 15.06 1.49
N TYR A 75 -6.05 13.74 1.32
CA TYR A 75 -4.75 13.09 1.53
C TYR A 75 -3.70 13.87 0.75
N THR A 76 -2.80 14.51 1.46
CA THR A 76 -1.66 15.16 0.85
C THR A 76 -0.54 14.12 0.76
N PRO A 77 -0.24 13.65 -0.45
CA PRO A 77 0.84 12.68 -0.63
C PRO A 77 2.17 13.28 -0.16
N PRO A 78 3.03 12.51 0.50
CA PRO A 78 4.31 13.00 0.96
C PRO A 78 5.16 13.49 -0.20
N ASP A 79 5.97 14.52 0.05
CA ASP A 79 6.92 15.04 -0.94
C ASP A 79 8.16 14.15 -1.09
N THR A 80 8.23 13.08 -0.33
CA THR A 80 9.26 12.05 -0.41
C THR A 80 8.71 10.77 -1.02
N CYS A 81 9.45 10.18 -1.92
CA CYS A 81 9.10 8.92 -2.57
C CYS A 81 9.05 7.77 -1.56
N LEU A 82 7.92 7.08 -1.46
CA LEU A 82 7.77 5.91 -0.58
C LEU A 82 8.67 4.72 -0.99
N CYS A 83 9.17 4.71 -2.21
CA CYS A 83 10.07 3.70 -2.73
C CYS A 83 11.53 4.03 -2.45
N CYS A 84 12.09 5.10 -3.02
CA CYS A 84 13.52 5.43 -2.92
C CYS A 84 13.85 6.55 -1.91
N GLY A 85 12.86 7.20 -1.30
CA GLY A 85 13.05 8.25 -0.29
C GLY A 85 13.46 9.62 -0.84
N ARG A 86 13.62 9.79 -2.16
CA ARG A 86 13.96 11.07 -2.78
C ARG A 86 12.76 11.99 -2.92
N GLU A 87 13.01 13.27 -3.05
CA GLU A 87 11.96 14.29 -3.24
C GLU A 87 11.17 14.07 -4.54
N VAL A 88 9.84 14.27 -4.47
CA VAL A 88 8.90 14.09 -5.58
C VAL A 88 7.99 15.30 -5.68
N LEU A 89 8.27 16.18 -6.62
CA LEU A 89 7.45 17.37 -6.90
C LEU A 89 6.24 17.07 -7.80
N GLY A 90 6.28 16.00 -8.58
CA GLY A 90 5.24 15.58 -9.52
C GLY A 90 4.46 14.36 -9.08
N SER A 91 3.71 13.79 -10.03
CA SER A 91 2.93 12.55 -9.82
C SER A 91 3.77 11.27 -9.87
N ILE A 92 5.00 11.34 -10.38
CA ILE A 92 5.93 10.21 -10.54
C ILE A 92 7.30 10.63 -10.02
N CYS A 93 7.97 9.75 -9.30
CA CYS A 93 9.33 10.00 -8.82
C CYS A 93 10.32 10.07 -10.01
N PRO A 94 11.06 11.18 -10.18
CA PRO A 94 11.98 11.32 -11.31
C PRO A 94 13.18 10.35 -11.23
N ALA A 95 13.49 9.84 -10.04
CA ALA A 95 14.64 8.96 -9.82
C ALA A 95 14.31 7.48 -10.10
N CYS A 96 13.24 6.94 -9.51
CA CYS A 96 12.91 5.51 -9.59
C CYS A 96 11.65 5.20 -10.40
N GLY A 97 10.91 6.22 -10.84
CA GLY A 97 9.67 6.04 -11.61
C GLY A 97 8.45 5.62 -10.77
N TYR A 98 8.58 5.50 -9.44
CA TYR A 98 7.47 5.10 -8.58
C TYR A 98 6.37 6.18 -8.55
N PRO A 99 5.09 5.82 -8.75
CA PRO A 99 4.01 6.78 -8.74
C PRO A 99 3.74 7.31 -7.32
N LYS A 100 3.45 8.61 -7.21
CA LYS A 100 3.04 9.24 -5.95
C LYS A 100 1.66 8.69 -5.55
N PRO A 101 1.48 8.17 -4.32
CA PRO A 101 0.22 7.58 -3.92
C PRO A 101 -0.90 8.61 -3.88
N GLN A 102 -2.06 8.29 -4.43
CA GLN A 102 -3.25 9.16 -4.42
C GLN A 102 -4.09 9.01 -3.14
N GLN A 103 -3.80 7.96 -2.35
CA GLN A 103 -4.49 7.66 -1.10
C GLN A 103 -3.46 7.29 -0.04
N PRO A 104 -3.78 7.50 1.26
CA PRO A 104 -2.89 7.08 2.34
C PRO A 104 -2.62 5.58 2.24
N PRO A 105 -1.34 5.17 2.27
CA PRO A 105 -1.00 3.76 2.21
C PRO A 105 -1.57 3.03 3.43
N ARG A 106 -2.32 1.97 3.18
CA ARG A 106 -2.93 1.11 4.20
C ARG A 106 -2.27 -0.25 4.20
N GLY A 107 -2.36 -0.95 5.33
CA GLY A 107 -1.84 -2.31 5.47
C GLY A 107 -0.47 -2.39 6.14
N PRO A 108 0.09 -3.60 6.24
CA PRO A 108 1.36 -3.85 6.89
C PRO A 108 2.53 -3.18 6.15
N LYS A 109 3.63 -3.02 6.86
CA LYS A 109 4.90 -2.60 6.27
C LYS A 109 5.72 -3.82 5.88
N TYR A 110 6.63 -3.62 4.95
CA TYR A 110 7.47 -4.69 4.41
C TYR A 110 8.94 -4.31 4.44
N ALA A 111 9.77 -5.33 4.54
CA ALA A 111 11.21 -5.25 4.39
C ALA A 111 11.65 -6.10 3.19
N ILE A 112 12.68 -5.66 2.51
CA ILE A 112 13.32 -6.39 1.41
C ILE A 112 14.68 -6.86 1.90
N LEU A 113 14.92 -8.17 1.79
CA LEU A 113 16.23 -8.77 2.02
C LEU A 113 16.75 -9.34 0.70
N VAL A 114 18.05 -9.22 0.52
CA VAL A 114 18.76 -9.71 -0.67
C VAL A 114 19.89 -10.62 -0.29
N SER A 115 20.20 -11.57 -1.15
CA SER A 115 21.35 -12.47 -1.03
C SER A 115 21.87 -12.84 -2.43
N ASN A 116 23.02 -13.49 -2.51
CA ASN A 116 23.59 -14.06 -3.74
C ASN A 116 23.79 -13.01 -4.84
N LEU A 117 24.81 -12.16 -4.68
CA LEU A 117 25.22 -11.26 -5.75
C LEU A 117 26.05 -12.01 -6.80
N SER A 118 25.70 -11.88 -8.08
CA SER A 118 26.54 -12.37 -9.19
C SER A 118 27.81 -11.53 -9.33
N TRP A 119 28.97 -12.16 -9.34
CA TRP A 119 30.29 -11.51 -9.41
C TRP A 119 30.46 -10.57 -10.62
N SER A 120 29.86 -10.91 -11.75
CA SER A 120 29.95 -10.12 -12.98
C SER A 120 29.03 -8.90 -13.04
N GLY A 121 28.27 -8.65 -11.99
CA GLY A 121 27.20 -7.64 -12.00
C GLY A 121 27.33 -6.53 -10.95
N SER A 122 28.48 -6.37 -10.28
CA SER A 122 28.62 -5.41 -9.18
C SER A 122 28.28 -3.98 -9.54
N GLN A 123 28.80 -3.46 -10.66
CA GLN A 123 28.51 -2.10 -11.11
C GLN A 123 27.01 -1.90 -11.46
N LEU A 124 26.39 -2.88 -12.10
CA LEU A 124 24.96 -2.88 -12.41
C LEU A 124 24.09 -2.96 -11.15
N ALA A 125 24.58 -3.69 -10.13
CA ALA A 125 23.93 -3.76 -8.83
C ALA A 125 23.98 -2.41 -8.11
N GLU A 126 25.13 -1.73 -8.10
CA GLU A 126 25.26 -0.38 -7.54
C GLU A 126 24.32 0.62 -8.22
N GLU A 127 24.20 0.59 -9.54
CA GLU A 127 23.28 1.43 -10.30
C GLU A 127 21.81 1.21 -9.87
N ASP A 128 21.41 -0.06 -9.72
CA ASP A 128 20.04 -0.40 -9.28
C ASP A 128 19.78 0.05 -7.85
N LEU A 129 20.74 -0.13 -6.94
CA LEU A 129 20.63 0.32 -5.55
C LEU A 129 20.51 1.84 -5.44
N VAL A 130 21.31 2.57 -6.21
CA VAL A 130 21.23 4.03 -6.25
C VAL A 130 19.88 4.48 -6.83
N ARG A 131 19.44 3.86 -7.91
CA ARG A 131 18.23 4.29 -8.62
C ARG A 131 16.94 3.96 -7.88
N TYR A 132 16.78 2.70 -7.44
CA TYR A 132 15.50 2.19 -6.93
C TYR A 132 15.43 2.14 -5.41
N CYS A 133 16.56 2.03 -4.71
CA CYS A 133 16.59 1.88 -3.26
C CYS A 133 16.99 3.14 -2.51
N GLY A 134 17.41 4.19 -3.22
CA GLY A 134 17.75 5.50 -2.63
C GLY A 134 19.14 5.56 -1.99
N PHE A 135 20.01 4.60 -2.25
CA PHE A 135 21.39 4.61 -1.77
C PHE A 135 22.16 5.79 -2.37
N SER A 136 23.15 6.30 -1.62
CA SER A 136 24.24 7.07 -2.21
C SER A 136 25.14 6.15 -3.02
N LYS A 137 25.99 6.69 -3.89
CA LYS A 137 26.97 5.87 -4.63
C LYS A 137 27.94 5.15 -3.69
N ALA A 138 28.35 5.83 -2.61
CA ALA A 138 29.28 5.26 -1.63
C ALA A 138 28.61 4.10 -0.84
N ASP A 139 27.37 4.31 -0.39
CA ASP A 139 26.62 3.28 0.34
C ASP A 139 26.29 2.08 -0.53
N ALA A 140 25.98 2.30 -1.81
CA ALA A 140 25.72 1.23 -2.77
C ALA A 140 26.99 0.37 -3.00
N ALA A 141 28.16 1.01 -3.18
CA ALA A 141 29.43 0.31 -3.32
C ALA A 141 29.79 -0.49 -2.06
N ALA A 142 29.63 0.12 -0.87
CA ALA A 142 29.86 -0.58 0.41
C ALA A 142 28.92 -1.77 0.58
N PHE A 143 27.65 -1.62 0.24
CA PHE A 143 26.65 -2.70 0.33
C PHE A 143 26.99 -3.86 -0.62
N VAL A 144 27.38 -3.56 -1.86
CA VAL A 144 27.80 -4.54 -2.85
C VAL A 144 29.07 -5.26 -2.39
N GLN A 145 30.04 -4.54 -1.85
CA GLN A 145 31.26 -5.12 -1.28
C GLN A 145 30.93 -6.08 -0.11
N GLN A 146 30.07 -5.66 0.81
CA GLN A 146 29.60 -6.49 1.91
C GLN A 146 28.94 -7.79 1.41
N MET A 147 28.10 -7.71 0.38
CA MET A 147 27.49 -8.89 -0.23
C MET A 147 28.50 -9.85 -0.87
N GLN A 148 29.62 -9.34 -1.36
CA GLN A 148 30.70 -10.16 -1.95
C GLN A 148 31.56 -10.83 -0.89
N GLU A 149 31.78 -10.16 0.23
CA GLU A 149 32.54 -10.67 1.36
C GLU A 149 31.80 -11.75 2.14
N ASP A 150 30.45 -11.59 2.25
CA ASP A 150 29.57 -12.55 2.90
C ASP A 150 29.38 -13.81 2.01
N ASN A 151 30.22 -14.82 2.22
CA ASN A 151 30.15 -16.07 1.48
C ASN A 151 28.76 -16.71 1.48
N TYR A 152 28.08 -16.66 0.34
CA TYR A 152 26.89 -17.44 -0.06
C TYR A 152 25.92 -17.85 1.06
N GLY A 153 25.04 -16.96 1.47
CA GLY A 153 23.93 -17.33 2.33
C GLY A 153 23.41 -16.26 3.28
N THR A 154 24.23 -15.27 3.60
CA THR A 154 23.77 -14.17 4.47
C THR A 154 22.80 -13.27 3.70
N ARG A 155 21.63 -13.07 4.26
CA ARG A 155 20.65 -12.14 3.71
C ARG A 155 20.87 -10.77 4.31
N LEU A 156 21.19 -9.80 3.49
CA LEU A 156 21.34 -8.40 3.89
C LEU A 156 20.02 -7.66 3.77
N LEU A 157 19.72 -6.84 4.74
CA LEU A 157 18.55 -5.96 4.72
C LEU A 157 18.80 -4.83 3.72
N LEU A 158 18.04 -4.84 2.63
CA LEU A 158 18.14 -3.81 1.60
C LEU A 158 17.34 -2.56 1.99
N ARG A 159 16.09 -2.74 2.41
CA ARG A 159 15.21 -1.66 2.80
C ARG A 159 14.08 -2.16 3.69
N ARG A 160 13.56 -1.29 4.58
CA ARG A 160 12.44 -1.62 5.46
C ARG A 160 11.42 -0.49 5.53
N GLY A 161 10.27 -0.78 6.16
CA GLY A 161 9.19 0.21 6.35
C GLY A 161 8.44 0.54 5.05
N LEU A 162 8.59 -0.28 4.02
CA LEU A 162 7.94 -0.10 2.71
C LEU A 162 6.46 -0.45 2.76
N THR A 163 5.66 0.19 1.89
CA THR A 163 4.33 -0.31 1.55
C THR A 163 4.46 -1.55 0.67
N ASP A 164 3.42 -2.37 0.58
CA ASP A 164 3.41 -3.53 -0.33
C ASP A 164 3.75 -3.12 -1.77
N THR A 165 3.09 -2.09 -2.28
CA THR A 165 3.32 -1.60 -3.65
C THR A 165 4.74 -1.09 -3.87
N ALA A 166 5.36 -0.44 -2.88
CA ALA A 166 6.74 0.03 -2.98
C ALA A 166 7.75 -1.13 -2.93
N ALA A 167 7.50 -2.14 -2.08
CA ALA A 167 8.33 -3.33 -2.01
C ALA A 167 8.28 -4.14 -3.32
N GLN A 168 7.08 -4.33 -3.88
CA GLN A 168 6.89 -4.99 -5.18
C GLN A 168 7.54 -4.20 -6.32
N TRP A 169 7.44 -2.86 -6.28
CA TRP A 169 8.07 -2.00 -7.27
C TRP A 169 9.60 -2.19 -7.29
N ILE A 170 10.26 -2.09 -6.13
CA ILE A 170 11.70 -2.33 -6.02
C ILE A 170 12.03 -3.73 -6.55
N ALA A 171 11.34 -4.77 -6.05
CA ALA A 171 11.60 -6.14 -6.44
C ALA A 171 11.39 -6.44 -7.93
N SER A 172 10.57 -5.66 -8.63
CA SER A 172 10.33 -5.80 -10.06
C SER A 172 11.33 -5.04 -10.94
N HIS A 173 11.97 -4.00 -10.41
CA HIS A 173 12.86 -3.13 -11.17
C HIS A 173 14.34 -3.40 -10.95
N ILE A 174 14.74 -3.90 -9.77
CA ILE A 174 16.12 -4.37 -9.58
C ILE A 174 16.32 -5.68 -10.33
N ARG A 175 17.54 -5.85 -10.88
CA ARG A 175 17.89 -7.01 -11.72
C ARG A 175 17.94 -8.30 -10.91
N ARG A 176 16.90 -9.13 -11.04
CA ARG A 176 16.79 -10.44 -10.35
C ARG A 176 17.90 -11.43 -10.71
N GLN A 177 18.57 -11.22 -11.82
CA GLN A 177 19.73 -12.01 -12.22
C GLN A 177 20.92 -11.77 -11.29
N LEU A 178 20.96 -10.61 -10.62
CA LEU A 178 22.03 -10.21 -9.72
C LEU A 178 21.72 -10.55 -8.26
N PHE A 179 20.45 -10.47 -7.85
CA PHE A 179 20.03 -10.61 -6.46
C PHE A 179 18.96 -11.71 -6.30
N SER A 180 19.11 -12.51 -5.26
CA SER A 180 17.99 -13.27 -4.71
C SER A 180 17.22 -12.39 -3.73
N ILE A 181 15.95 -12.08 -4.04
CA ILE A 181 15.14 -11.10 -3.31
C ILE A 181 14.10 -11.83 -2.46
N ARG A 182 13.93 -11.38 -1.20
CA ARG A 182 12.85 -11.78 -0.33
C ARG A 182 12.14 -10.53 0.22
N ILE A 183 10.81 -10.56 0.16
CA ILE A 183 9.96 -9.54 0.78
C ILE A 183 9.31 -10.19 1.99
N VAL A 184 9.43 -9.57 3.15
CA VAL A 184 8.86 -10.04 4.42
C VAL A 184 8.07 -8.92 5.09
N GLU A 185 7.05 -9.28 5.86
CA GLU A 185 6.31 -8.31 6.66
C GLU A 185 7.21 -7.76 7.77
N ASP A 186 7.22 -6.42 7.92
CA ASP A 186 8.03 -5.68 8.89
C ASP A 186 7.13 -5.11 9.99
N CYS A 187 7.08 -5.79 11.12
CA CYS A 187 6.35 -5.35 12.31
C CYS A 187 7.23 -4.51 13.28
N GLY A 188 8.36 -3.97 12.82
CA GLY A 188 9.30 -3.22 13.66
C GLY A 188 10.33 -4.08 14.40
N GLU A 189 10.52 -5.30 13.96
CA GLU A 189 11.42 -6.30 14.57
C GLU A 189 12.90 -6.01 14.32
N SER A 190 13.78 -6.79 15.00
CA SER A 190 15.22 -6.75 14.74
C SER A 190 15.55 -7.28 13.35
N GLU A 191 16.68 -6.88 12.80
CA GLU A 191 17.16 -7.35 11.49
C GLU A 191 17.36 -8.87 11.46
N ASP A 192 17.85 -9.47 12.55
CA ASP A 192 18.03 -10.91 12.67
C ASP A 192 16.70 -11.68 12.60
N THR A 193 15.64 -11.11 13.18
CA THR A 193 14.28 -11.67 13.07
C THR A 193 13.78 -11.61 11.64
N LEU A 194 13.99 -10.50 10.95
CA LEU A 194 13.63 -10.36 9.53
C LEU A 194 14.41 -11.35 8.64
N ARG A 195 15.69 -11.57 8.92
CA ARG A 195 16.51 -12.57 8.23
C ARG A 195 15.96 -13.99 8.44
N THR A 196 15.54 -14.32 9.66
CA THR A 196 14.94 -15.62 9.99
C THR A 196 13.60 -15.80 9.28
N LYS A 197 12.74 -14.79 9.31
CA LYS A 197 11.47 -14.79 8.55
C LYS A 197 11.70 -15.00 7.05
N ALA A 198 12.66 -14.30 6.47
CA ALA A 198 13.01 -14.44 5.07
C ALA A 198 13.50 -15.84 4.70
N SER A 199 14.00 -16.60 5.69
CA SER A 199 14.42 -18.00 5.52
C SER A 199 13.23 -18.97 5.54
N ALA A 200 12.19 -18.65 6.31
CA ALA A 200 11.04 -19.54 6.53
C ALA A 200 9.89 -19.34 5.52
N MET A 201 9.84 -18.20 4.84
CA MET A 201 8.66 -17.80 4.07
C MET A 201 8.98 -17.55 2.59
N GLU A 202 8.56 -18.47 1.72
CA GLU A 202 8.53 -18.24 0.27
C GLU A 202 7.24 -17.50 -0.11
N LEU A 203 7.27 -16.18 -0.17
CA LEU A 203 6.25 -15.46 -0.93
C LEU A 203 6.65 -15.53 -2.41
N PRO A 204 5.81 -16.12 -3.28
CA PRO A 204 6.08 -16.12 -4.71
C PRO A 204 5.94 -14.67 -5.21
N VAL A 205 7.06 -14.02 -5.47
CA VAL A 205 7.03 -12.81 -6.28
C VAL A 205 6.49 -13.24 -7.64
N SER A 206 5.29 -12.80 -7.99
CA SER A 206 4.67 -13.11 -9.28
C SER A 206 5.64 -12.71 -10.39
N ALA A 207 6.24 -13.70 -11.03
CA ALA A 207 7.08 -13.46 -12.19
C ALA A 207 6.22 -12.75 -13.27
N PRO A 208 6.70 -11.70 -13.92
CA PRO A 208 6.06 -11.25 -15.13
C PRO A 208 6.02 -12.45 -16.06
N LYS A 209 4.85 -12.75 -16.63
CA LYS A 209 4.68 -13.76 -17.65
C LYS A 209 5.45 -13.31 -18.89
N SER A 210 6.77 -13.54 -18.90
CA SER A 210 7.56 -13.42 -20.10
C SER A 210 7.39 -14.71 -20.88
N GLY A 211 6.78 -14.57 -22.03
CA GLY A 211 6.38 -15.64 -22.91
C GLY A 211 7.52 -16.55 -23.40
N ILE A 212 7.07 -17.64 -23.87
CA ILE A 212 7.72 -18.81 -24.45
C ILE A 212 8.15 -19.79 -23.35
N GLY A 213 7.18 -20.59 -22.88
CA GLY A 213 7.46 -21.72 -22.01
C GLY A 213 8.43 -22.69 -22.68
N PHE A 214 9.12 -23.47 -21.87
CA PHE A 214 10.05 -24.54 -22.30
C PHE A 214 9.56 -25.34 -23.53
N TRP A 215 8.26 -25.60 -23.64
CA TRP A 215 7.62 -26.25 -24.77
C TRP A 215 7.62 -25.41 -26.06
N GLY A 216 7.66 -24.09 -25.97
CA GLY A 216 7.76 -23.22 -27.16
C GLY A 216 9.16 -23.28 -27.76
N VAL A 217 10.20 -23.37 -26.93
CA VAL A 217 11.60 -23.53 -27.38
C VAL A 217 11.81 -24.94 -27.97
N VAL A 218 11.30 -25.97 -27.31
CA VAL A 218 11.35 -27.36 -27.84
C VAL A 218 10.61 -27.48 -29.16
N GLY A 219 9.43 -26.88 -29.30
CA GLY A 219 8.68 -26.83 -30.55
C GLY A 219 9.44 -26.15 -31.70
N ALA A 220 10.09 -25.01 -31.41
CA ALA A 220 10.90 -24.30 -32.42
C ALA A 220 12.11 -25.10 -32.88
N VAL A 221 12.78 -25.81 -31.96
CA VAL A 221 13.92 -26.68 -32.30
C VAL A 221 13.48 -27.88 -33.14
N ILE A 222 12.35 -28.50 -32.81
CA ILE A 222 11.82 -29.63 -33.60
C ILE A 222 11.46 -29.18 -35.02
N VAL A 223 10.79 -28.03 -35.16
CA VAL A 223 10.45 -27.49 -36.49
C VAL A 223 11.70 -27.16 -37.30
N ALA A 224 12.74 -26.56 -36.67
CA ALA A 224 14.00 -26.29 -37.34
C ALA A 224 14.72 -27.56 -37.81
N LEU A 225 14.72 -28.61 -36.99
CA LEU A 225 15.29 -29.90 -37.35
C LEU A 225 14.53 -30.61 -38.48
N LEU A 226 13.19 -30.49 -38.49
CA LEU A 226 12.37 -31.04 -39.59
C LEU A 226 12.62 -30.30 -40.91
N ILE A 227 12.81 -28.99 -40.90
CA ILE A 227 13.16 -28.22 -42.11
C ILE A 227 14.55 -28.61 -42.64
N LEU A 228 15.52 -28.81 -41.77
CA LEU A 228 16.86 -29.25 -42.14
C LEU A 228 16.92 -30.69 -42.67
N SER A 229 15.94 -31.52 -42.36
CA SER A 229 15.88 -32.89 -42.87
C SER A 229 15.22 -33.01 -44.26
N PHE A 230 14.67 -31.91 -44.80
CA PHE A 230 14.04 -31.86 -46.14
C PHE A 230 14.91 -31.15 -47.17
N PHE A 231 16.12 -30.69 -46.78
CA PHE A 231 17.13 -30.18 -47.67
C PHE A 231 18.40 -31.04 -47.58
#